data_8a99efd8f171b4c94f1f8c1d75f25a04
#
_entry.id   8a99efd8f171b4c94f1f8c1d75f25a04
#
_cell.length_a   1.000
_cell.length_b   1.000
_cell.length_c   1.000
_cell.angle_alpha   90.00
_cell.angle_beta   90.00
_cell.angle_gamma   90.00
#
_symmetry.space_group_name_H-M   'P 1'
#
loop_
_entity.id
_entity.type
_entity.pdbx_description
1 polymer ?
#
loop_
_entity_poly.entity_id
_entity_poly.type
_entity_poly.pdbx_seq_one_letter_code
_entity_poly.pdbx_strand_id
1 'polypeptide(L)'
;YGDHRDLHYPLRRQRQMCIRDRITYGEEGFIKKRYRKFNIKIKKNEQDDYGMMREVLNRRFKRAVQEKDNYLTMPDLVIIDGGKGQYSVARETLNELGLHDIPMIAIAKGKYRNSGNETFFHNGREFKFEKNDPTLFFLQRLRDESHRFAISAHRAKRKKGISKSLLDQIDGIGSIRKRALLNHFGSARAVESASLDEIKTVEGVEEKVAKKIYNFFHE
;
A
#
# COMPACT_ATOMS: atom_id res chain seq x y z
N TYR A 1 -5.72 -32.75 3.28
CA TYR A 1 -4.76 -31.93 4.05
C TYR A 1 -3.74 -31.38 3.04
N GLY A 2 -4.01 -30.21 2.47
CA GLY A 2 -3.12 -29.51 1.56
C GLY A 2 -2.31 -28.47 2.34
N ASP A 3 -1.01 -28.52 2.16
CA ASP A 3 -0.02 -27.70 2.83
C ASP A 3 -0.11 -26.24 2.34
N HIS A 4 -0.61 -25.33 3.18
CA HIS A 4 -0.78 -23.90 2.91
C HIS A 4 0.52 -23.08 3.02
N ARG A 5 1.71 -23.68 2.86
CA ARG A 5 3.01 -22.98 3.07
C ARG A 5 3.47 -22.11 1.90
N ASP A 6 2.94 -22.31 0.70
CA ASP A 6 3.49 -21.64 -0.50
C ASP A 6 2.92 -20.23 -0.80
N LEU A 7 1.85 -19.79 -0.12
CA LEU A 7 1.27 -18.46 -0.33
C LEU A 7 2.01 -17.31 0.38
N HIS A 8 2.97 -17.60 1.23
CA HIS A 8 3.69 -16.58 2.02
C HIS A 8 4.99 -16.06 1.39
N TYR A 9 5.53 -16.70 0.37
CA TYR A 9 6.85 -16.38 -0.17
C TYR A 9 6.92 -15.05 -0.98
N PRO A 10 5.93 -14.65 -1.78
CA PRO A 10 5.97 -13.38 -2.50
C PRO A 10 5.79 -12.15 -1.59
N LEU A 11 5.13 -12.32 -0.42
CA LEU A 11 4.83 -11.21 0.50
C LEU A 11 6.04 -10.77 1.32
N ARG A 12 7.04 -11.62 1.55
CA ARG A 12 8.22 -11.28 2.35
C ARG A 12 9.14 -10.24 1.73
N ARG A 13 9.17 -10.08 0.40
CA ARG A 13 10.03 -9.11 -0.30
C ARG A 13 9.43 -7.72 -0.44
N GLN A 14 8.13 -7.55 -0.29
CA GLN A 14 7.47 -6.23 -0.30
C GLN A 14 7.68 -5.45 1.00
N ARG A 15 8.33 -6.03 2.01
CA ARG A 15 8.51 -5.49 3.36
C ARG A 15 9.55 -4.37 3.49
N GLN A 16 10.33 -4.04 2.47
CA GLN A 16 11.37 -3.01 2.56
C GLN A 16 10.89 -1.58 2.30
N MET A 17 9.68 -1.38 1.80
CA MET A 17 9.09 -0.05 1.61
C MET A 17 7.58 -0.12 1.76
N CYS A 18 7.08 0.37 2.88
CA CYS A 18 5.64 0.51 3.10
C CYS A 18 5.15 1.81 2.45
N ILE A 19 4.01 1.73 1.77
CA ILE A 19 3.29 2.89 1.26
C ILE A 19 2.10 3.08 2.18
N ARG A 20 2.00 4.25 2.80
CA ARG A 20 0.82 4.69 3.52
C ARG A 20 0.13 5.76 2.68
N ASP A 21 -1.15 5.64 2.55
CA ASP A 21 -1.96 6.49 1.69
C ASP A 21 -2.90 7.36 2.51
N ARG A 22 -3.17 8.54 1.98
CA ARG A 22 -4.13 9.48 2.54
C ARG A 22 -5.07 9.97 1.45
N ILE A 23 -6.35 9.88 1.72
CA ILE A 23 -7.40 10.55 0.95
C ILE A 23 -7.83 11.84 1.65
N THR A 24 -8.54 12.68 0.94
CA THR A 24 -9.16 13.91 1.47
C THR A 24 -10.56 14.02 0.93
N TYR A 25 -11.49 14.34 1.80
CA TYR A 25 -12.89 14.61 1.52
C TYR A 25 -13.22 16.04 1.95
N GLY A 26 -14.08 16.73 1.22
CA GLY A 26 -14.55 18.08 1.52
C GLY A 26 -16.01 18.23 1.08
N GLU A 27 -16.53 19.44 1.12
CA GLU A 27 -17.94 19.76 0.82
C GLU A 27 -18.40 19.20 -0.53
N GLU A 28 -17.57 19.32 -1.56
CA GLU A 28 -17.86 18.82 -2.91
C GLU A 28 -17.52 17.32 -3.10
N GLY A 29 -17.15 16.61 -2.05
CA GLY A 29 -16.80 15.20 -2.09
C GLY A 29 -15.31 14.90 -2.06
N PHE A 30 -14.87 13.85 -2.77
CA PHE A 30 -13.47 13.40 -2.77
C PHE A 30 -12.53 14.35 -3.51
N ILE A 31 -11.58 14.95 -2.80
CA ILE A 31 -10.59 15.89 -3.36
C ILE A 31 -9.35 15.13 -3.81
N LYS A 32 -9.41 14.49 -4.98
CA LYS A 32 -8.34 13.62 -5.51
C LYS A 32 -6.98 14.31 -5.65
N LYS A 33 -6.94 15.60 -5.97
CA LYS A 33 -5.71 16.41 -6.06
C LYS A 33 -4.97 16.54 -4.72
N ARG A 34 -5.68 16.34 -3.59
CA ARG A 34 -5.11 16.36 -2.24
C ARG A 34 -4.73 14.96 -1.71
N TYR A 35 -4.93 13.89 -2.48
CA TYR A 35 -4.48 12.55 -2.10
C TYR A 35 -2.96 12.51 -2.06
N ARG A 36 -2.39 11.81 -1.11
CA ARG A 36 -0.94 11.69 -0.95
C ARG A 36 -0.54 10.25 -0.63
N LYS A 37 0.62 9.88 -1.15
CA LYS A 37 1.30 8.60 -0.90
C LYS A 37 2.58 8.88 -0.13
N PHE A 38 2.76 8.20 0.97
CA PHE A 38 3.94 8.32 1.81
C PHE A 38 4.80 7.08 1.62
N ASN A 39 5.99 7.28 1.05
CA ASN A 39 7.00 6.24 0.99
C ASN A 39 7.80 6.25 2.28
N ILE A 40 7.66 5.18 3.07
CA ILE A 40 8.35 5.01 4.34
C ILE A 40 9.44 3.98 4.15
N LYS A 41 10.68 4.33 4.50
CA LYS A 41 11.82 3.41 4.50
C LYS A 41 11.82 2.65 5.81
N ILE A 42 11.47 1.37 5.77
CA ILE A 42 11.54 0.49 6.95
C ILE A 42 13.00 0.09 7.14
N LYS A 43 13.56 0.28 8.33
CA LYS A 43 14.82 -0.34 8.73
C LYS A 43 14.64 -1.87 8.77
N LYS A 44 15.68 -2.60 8.37
CA LYS A 44 15.65 -4.02 7.98
C LYS A 44 15.02 -5.02 8.97
N ASN A 45 14.77 -4.64 10.22
CA ASN A 45 14.34 -5.54 11.31
C ASN A 45 13.05 -5.15 12.04
N GLU A 46 12.35 -4.07 11.65
CA GLU A 46 11.19 -3.58 12.38
C GLU A 46 9.93 -3.59 11.50
N GLN A 47 8.98 -4.46 11.85
CA GLN A 47 7.58 -4.35 11.42
C GLN A 47 6.86 -3.42 12.40
N ASP A 48 7.20 -2.14 12.40
CA ASP A 48 6.56 -1.16 13.25
C ASP A 48 5.50 -0.38 12.48
N ASP A 49 4.29 -0.96 12.43
CA ASP A 49 3.11 -0.29 11.84
C ASP A 49 2.77 1.01 12.57
N TYR A 50 3.07 1.09 13.86
CA TYR A 50 2.83 2.28 14.69
C TYR A 50 3.83 3.38 14.40
N GLY A 51 5.11 3.06 14.32
CA GLY A 51 6.15 4.01 13.92
C GLY A 51 5.95 4.55 12.52
N MET A 52 5.49 3.72 11.59
CA MET A 52 5.12 4.17 10.25
C MET A 52 3.95 5.16 10.25
N MET A 53 2.95 4.94 11.07
CA MET A 53 1.82 5.86 11.22
C MET A 53 2.27 7.18 11.84
N ARG A 54 3.09 7.13 12.89
CA ARG A 54 3.70 8.31 13.53
C ARG A 54 4.47 9.15 12.51
N GLU A 55 5.30 8.51 11.67
CA GLU A 55 6.05 9.20 10.63
C GLU A 55 5.14 9.91 9.61
N VAL A 56 4.08 9.26 9.15
CA VAL A 56 3.12 9.85 8.20
C VAL A 56 2.42 11.07 8.79
N LEU A 57 1.93 10.95 10.02
CA LEU A 57 1.23 12.02 10.71
C LEU A 57 2.18 13.19 10.97
N ASN A 58 3.39 12.93 11.46
CA ASN A 58 4.41 13.95 11.64
C ASN A 58 4.72 14.70 10.34
N ARG A 59 5.00 13.98 9.25
CA ARG A 59 5.26 14.61 7.95
C ARG A 59 4.10 15.46 7.44
N ARG A 60 2.87 15.03 7.71
CA ARG A 60 1.67 15.75 7.27
C ARG A 60 1.42 17.00 8.10
N PHE A 61 1.39 16.85 9.41
CA PHE A 61 0.93 17.90 10.32
C PHE A 61 2.05 18.87 10.69
N LYS A 62 3.30 18.44 10.81
CA LYS A 62 4.43 19.33 11.01
C LYS A 62 4.54 20.38 9.88
N ARG A 63 4.32 19.95 8.63
CA ARG A 63 4.23 20.87 7.49
C ARG A 63 3.06 21.84 7.63
N ALA A 64 1.89 21.35 8.01
CA ALA A 64 0.71 22.21 8.14
C ALA A 64 0.84 23.25 9.25
N VAL A 65 1.59 22.94 10.31
CA VAL A 65 1.89 23.87 11.42
C VAL A 65 2.97 24.87 11.01
N GLN A 66 4.02 24.43 10.29
CA GLN A 66 5.18 25.28 9.95
C GLN A 66 4.93 26.14 8.70
N GLU A 67 4.33 25.58 7.69
CA GLU A 67 3.98 26.26 6.46
C GLU A 67 2.57 26.80 6.63
N LYS A 68 2.40 28.11 6.80
CA LYS A 68 1.09 28.80 6.69
C LYS A 68 0.54 28.74 5.26
N ASP A 69 0.72 27.60 4.62
CA ASP A 69 0.36 27.38 3.22
C ASP A 69 -1.14 27.09 3.12
N ASN A 70 -1.85 27.92 2.38
CA ASN A 70 -3.29 27.79 2.12
C ASN A 70 -3.70 26.45 1.49
N TYR A 71 -2.75 25.66 0.98
CA TYR A 71 -2.98 24.31 0.46
C TYR A 71 -3.03 23.20 1.51
N LEU A 72 -2.52 23.46 2.71
CA LEU A 72 -2.42 22.48 3.80
C LEU A 72 -3.38 22.83 4.95
N THR A 73 -4.63 23.14 4.64
CA THR A 73 -5.66 23.38 5.65
C THR A 73 -5.71 22.25 6.68
N MET A 74 -5.89 22.61 7.93
CA MET A 74 -6.15 21.65 9.00
C MET A 74 -7.45 20.91 8.69
N PRO A 75 -7.54 19.62 8.93
CA PRO A 75 -8.79 18.88 8.75
C PRO A 75 -9.72 19.10 9.93
N ASP A 76 -11.01 19.12 9.68
CA ASP A 76 -12.05 19.14 10.71
C ASP A 76 -12.18 17.77 11.42
N LEU A 77 -11.76 16.70 10.75
CA LEU A 77 -11.77 15.34 11.30
C LEU A 77 -10.66 14.50 10.69
N VAL A 78 -9.94 13.76 11.53
CA VAL A 78 -8.99 12.73 11.12
C VAL A 78 -9.61 11.34 11.31
N ILE A 79 -9.60 10.55 10.25
CA ILE A 79 -10.09 9.16 10.28
C ILE A 79 -8.92 8.21 10.08
N ILE A 80 -8.73 7.30 11.02
CA ILE A 80 -7.68 6.29 11.00
C ILE A 80 -8.30 4.93 10.62
N ASP A 81 -7.81 4.31 9.55
CA ASP A 81 -8.17 2.93 9.21
C ASP A 81 -7.33 1.98 10.07
N GLY A 82 -7.85 1.64 11.23
CA GLY A 82 -7.17 0.84 12.22
C GLY A 82 -7.92 0.72 13.54
N GLY A 83 -7.37 -0.04 14.47
CA GLY A 83 -7.94 -0.28 15.78
C GLY A 83 -7.44 0.68 16.87
N LYS A 84 -7.72 0.31 18.13
CA LYS A 84 -7.39 1.09 19.32
C LYS A 84 -5.91 1.49 19.39
N GLY A 85 -4.98 0.59 19.03
CA GLY A 85 -3.54 0.89 19.05
C GLY A 85 -3.15 1.97 18.05
N GLN A 86 -3.67 1.91 16.81
CA GLN A 86 -3.45 2.96 15.81
C GLN A 86 -4.06 4.29 16.23
N TYR A 87 -5.25 4.27 16.87
CA TYR A 87 -5.85 5.45 17.45
C TYR A 87 -4.94 6.12 18.48
N SER A 88 -4.43 5.35 19.45
CA SER A 88 -3.57 5.87 20.53
C SER A 88 -2.32 6.54 19.97
N VAL A 89 -1.60 5.85 19.09
CA VAL A 89 -0.39 6.38 18.46
C VAL A 89 -0.67 7.65 17.65
N ALA A 90 -1.78 7.67 16.90
CA ALA A 90 -2.16 8.84 16.12
C ALA A 90 -2.50 10.02 17.03
N ARG A 91 -3.22 9.81 18.14
CA ARG A 91 -3.57 10.84 19.12
C ARG A 91 -2.33 11.38 19.83
N GLU A 92 -1.44 10.52 20.27
CA GLU A 92 -0.15 10.92 20.84
C GLU A 92 0.64 11.81 19.88
N THR A 93 0.76 11.40 18.63
CA THR A 93 1.49 12.16 17.60
C THR A 93 0.87 13.54 17.36
N LEU A 94 -0.46 13.66 17.31
CA LEU A 94 -1.13 14.95 17.18
C LEU A 94 -0.92 15.83 18.42
N ASN A 95 -0.95 15.24 19.60
CA ASN A 95 -0.71 15.95 20.86
C ASN A 95 0.73 16.48 20.93
N GLU A 96 1.74 15.69 20.54
CA GLU A 96 3.14 16.12 20.45
C GLU A 96 3.34 17.31 19.49
N LEU A 97 2.46 17.46 18.50
CA LEU A 97 2.46 18.58 17.55
C LEU A 97 1.60 19.78 18.00
N GLY A 98 1.02 19.73 19.21
CA GLY A 98 0.12 20.78 19.73
C GLY A 98 -1.27 20.79 19.10
N LEU A 99 -1.67 19.69 18.44
CA LEU A 99 -2.95 19.58 17.70
C LEU A 99 -3.98 18.79 18.51
N HIS A 100 -4.22 19.20 19.74
CA HIS A 100 -5.11 18.52 20.69
C HIS A 100 -6.58 18.59 20.25
N ASP A 101 -6.97 19.68 19.61
CA ASP A 101 -8.38 20.00 19.30
C ASP A 101 -8.89 19.35 18.02
N ILE A 102 -8.02 18.74 17.22
CA ILE A 102 -8.46 18.07 15.99
C ILE A 102 -9.25 16.79 16.36
N PRO A 103 -10.53 16.72 16.02
CA PRO A 103 -11.33 15.52 16.23
C PRO A 103 -10.73 14.34 15.48
N MET A 104 -10.75 13.16 16.10
CA MET A 104 -10.19 11.94 15.48
C MET A 104 -11.01 10.72 15.86
N ILE A 105 -11.24 9.85 14.86
CA ILE A 105 -11.83 8.53 15.05
C ILE A 105 -10.95 7.47 14.41
N ALA A 106 -10.98 6.26 14.94
CA ALA A 106 -10.41 5.09 14.26
C ALA A 106 -11.51 4.08 13.93
N ILE A 107 -11.34 3.37 12.82
CA ILE A 107 -12.28 2.39 12.30
C ILE A 107 -11.58 1.04 12.21
N ALA A 108 -11.93 0.09 13.08
CA ALA A 108 -11.46 -1.28 13.00
C ALA A 108 -12.46 -2.18 12.27
N LYS A 109 -11.93 -3.11 11.48
CA LYS A 109 -12.76 -4.16 10.88
C LYS A 109 -13.27 -5.10 11.95
N GLY A 110 -14.58 -5.42 11.88
CA GLY A 110 -15.16 -6.43 12.74
C GLY A 110 -14.54 -7.82 12.53
N LYS A 111 -14.66 -8.66 13.54
CA LYS A 111 -14.05 -10.00 13.63
C LYS A 111 -14.34 -10.91 12.41
N TYR A 112 -15.46 -10.71 11.71
CA TYR A 112 -15.92 -11.55 10.60
C TYR A 112 -15.82 -10.91 9.22
N ARG A 113 -15.06 -9.82 9.05
CA ARG A 113 -14.85 -9.10 7.77
C ARG A 113 -16.11 -8.68 7.00
N ASN A 114 -17.29 -8.84 7.59
CA ASN A 114 -18.56 -8.44 6.99
C ASN A 114 -18.76 -6.93 7.14
N SER A 115 -19.24 -6.28 6.09
CA SER A 115 -19.64 -4.88 6.13
C SER A 115 -20.76 -4.68 7.17
N GLY A 116 -20.68 -3.60 7.93
CA GLY A 116 -21.67 -3.28 8.97
C GLY A 116 -21.32 -3.76 10.38
N ASN A 117 -20.17 -4.41 10.59
CA ASN A 117 -19.66 -4.82 11.89
C ASN A 117 -18.39 -4.08 12.31
N GLU A 118 -18.19 -2.88 11.77
CA GLU A 118 -17.06 -2.04 12.13
C GLU A 118 -17.17 -1.57 13.58
N THR A 119 -16.02 -1.49 14.23
CA THR A 119 -15.87 -0.91 15.57
C THR A 119 -15.15 0.41 15.46
N PHE A 120 -15.70 1.41 16.10
CA PHE A 120 -15.19 2.79 16.11
C PHE A 120 -14.56 3.12 17.45
N PHE A 121 -13.47 3.90 17.41
CA PHE A 121 -12.76 4.36 18.60
C PHE A 121 -12.70 5.89 18.59
N HIS A 122 -13.14 6.50 19.69
CA HIS A 122 -13.08 7.94 19.90
C HIS A 122 -12.91 8.24 21.40
N ASN A 123 -11.93 9.04 21.75
CA ASN A 123 -11.66 9.48 23.13
C ASN A 123 -11.67 8.33 24.16
N GLY A 124 -10.99 7.24 23.83
CA GLY A 124 -10.89 6.06 24.71
C GLY A 124 -12.14 5.17 24.75
N ARG A 125 -13.22 5.57 24.09
CA ARG A 125 -14.47 4.81 24.03
C ARG A 125 -14.54 4.02 22.74
N GLU A 126 -15.11 2.83 22.84
CA GLU A 126 -15.46 1.96 21.72
C GLU A 126 -16.98 2.01 21.50
N PHE A 127 -17.39 2.12 20.24
CA PHE A 127 -18.81 2.14 19.89
C PHE A 127 -19.05 1.57 18.48
N LYS A 128 -20.30 1.31 18.17
CA LYS A 128 -20.77 0.85 16.86
C LYS A 128 -21.95 1.70 16.43
N PHE A 129 -22.08 1.89 15.14
CA PHE A 129 -23.27 2.44 14.53
C PHE A 129 -24.29 1.33 14.27
N GLU A 130 -25.55 1.68 14.19
CA GLU A 130 -26.58 0.78 13.67
C GLU A 130 -26.32 0.47 12.20
N LYS A 131 -26.76 -0.73 11.75
CA LYS A 131 -26.46 -1.19 10.38
C LYS A 131 -27.03 -0.27 9.29
N ASN A 132 -28.08 0.46 9.57
CA ASN A 132 -28.76 1.36 8.64
C ASN A 132 -28.40 2.84 8.87
N ASP A 133 -27.41 3.13 9.70
CA ASP A 133 -26.99 4.50 9.98
C ASP A 133 -26.31 5.13 8.74
N PRO A 134 -26.80 6.27 8.24
CA PRO A 134 -26.18 6.98 7.12
C PRO A 134 -24.70 7.33 7.37
N THR A 135 -24.35 7.61 8.64
CA THR A 135 -22.97 7.90 9.05
C THR A 135 -22.08 6.70 8.84
N LEU A 136 -22.57 5.49 9.15
CA LEU A 136 -21.85 4.25 8.90
C LEU A 136 -21.54 4.09 7.41
N PHE A 137 -22.54 4.25 6.54
CA PHE A 137 -22.34 4.17 5.08
C PHE A 137 -21.34 5.20 4.57
N PHE A 138 -21.40 6.41 5.09
CA PHE A 138 -20.45 7.46 4.73
C PHE A 138 -19.02 7.08 5.13
N LEU A 139 -18.80 6.62 6.35
CA LEU A 139 -17.49 6.20 6.83
C LEU A 139 -16.94 4.97 6.08
N GLN A 140 -17.81 4.02 5.75
CA GLN A 140 -17.46 2.89 4.89
C GLN A 140 -17.01 3.36 3.51
N ARG A 141 -17.73 4.28 2.88
CA ARG A 141 -17.36 4.86 1.59
C ARG A 141 -15.98 5.55 1.62
N LEU A 142 -15.67 6.28 2.70
CA LEU A 142 -14.35 6.89 2.87
C LEU A 142 -13.26 5.82 3.00
N ARG A 143 -13.48 4.80 3.80
CA ARG A 143 -12.55 3.67 3.96
C ARG A 143 -12.31 2.95 2.64
N ASP A 144 -13.36 2.63 1.91
CA ASP A 144 -13.27 1.91 0.64
C ASP A 144 -12.51 2.72 -0.42
N GLU A 145 -12.70 4.03 -0.48
CA GLU A 145 -11.91 4.91 -1.34
C GLU A 145 -10.43 4.95 -0.93
N SER A 146 -10.13 4.96 0.37
CA SER A 146 -8.75 4.86 0.86
C SER A 146 -8.10 3.54 0.43
N HIS A 147 -8.79 2.42 0.60
CA HIS A 147 -8.33 1.12 0.11
C HIS A 147 -8.15 1.07 -1.40
N ARG A 148 -9.11 1.62 -2.17
CA ARG A 148 -9.02 1.70 -3.63
C ARG A 148 -7.78 2.48 -4.06
N PHE A 149 -7.49 3.59 -3.40
CA PHE A 149 -6.31 4.41 -3.68
C PHE A 149 -5.02 3.66 -3.35
N ALA A 150 -4.95 2.98 -2.20
CA ALA A 150 -3.81 2.15 -1.79
C ALA A 150 -3.54 1.02 -2.81
N ILE A 151 -4.57 0.28 -3.23
CA ILE A 151 -4.43 -0.80 -4.21
C ILE A 151 -3.92 -0.26 -5.56
N SER A 152 -4.42 0.90 -6.01
CA SER A 152 -3.96 1.54 -7.25
C SER A 152 -2.47 1.89 -7.20
N ALA A 153 -1.99 2.33 -6.04
CA ALA A 153 -0.59 2.62 -5.78
C ALA A 153 0.30 1.38 -5.89
N HIS A 154 -0.12 0.29 -5.26
CA HIS A 154 0.60 -0.98 -5.32
C HIS A 154 0.66 -1.56 -6.73
N ARG A 155 -0.44 -1.45 -7.50
CA ARG A 155 -0.48 -1.86 -8.91
C ARG A 155 0.46 -1.03 -9.79
N ALA A 156 0.44 0.30 -9.63
CA ALA A 156 1.33 1.20 -10.39
C ALA A 156 2.81 0.96 -10.07
N LYS A 157 3.15 0.68 -8.80
CA LYS A 157 4.51 0.36 -8.39
C LYS A 157 4.97 -0.98 -8.93
N ARG A 158 4.12 -2.02 -8.89
CA ARG A 158 4.41 -3.32 -9.54
C ARG A 158 4.66 -3.13 -11.03
N LYS A 159 3.81 -2.36 -11.74
CA LYS A 159 3.99 -2.06 -13.15
C LYS A 159 5.32 -1.34 -13.45
N LYS A 160 5.74 -0.39 -12.59
CA LYS A 160 7.06 0.27 -12.70
C LYS A 160 8.23 -0.65 -12.36
N GLY A 161 8.07 -1.56 -11.40
CA GLY A 161 9.08 -2.58 -11.06
C GLY A 161 9.28 -3.60 -12.17
N ILE A 162 8.20 -3.95 -12.87
CA ILE A 162 8.24 -4.78 -14.09
C ILE A 162 8.93 -4.01 -15.23
N SER A 163 8.79 -2.68 -15.32
CA SER A 163 9.38 -1.88 -16.41
C SER A 163 10.89 -1.65 -16.29
N LYS A 164 11.50 -1.85 -15.13
CA LYS A 164 12.97 -1.76 -14.93
C LYS A 164 13.48 -3.11 -14.39
N SER A 165 13.58 -4.11 -15.23
CA SER A 165 14.17 -5.39 -14.87
C SER A 165 15.50 -5.59 -15.61
N LEU A 166 16.36 -6.48 -15.11
CA LEU A 166 17.57 -6.90 -15.81
C LEU A 166 17.26 -7.43 -17.22
N LEU A 167 16.05 -7.94 -17.45
CA LEU A 167 15.56 -8.35 -18.76
C LEU A 167 15.54 -7.21 -19.80
N ASP A 168 15.51 -5.95 -19.39
CA ASP A 168 15.55 -4.80 -20.30
C ASP A 168 16.95 -4.57 -20.89
N GLN A 169 17.97 -5.20 -20.31
CA GLN A 169 19.37 -5.11 -20.77
C GLN A 169 19.69 -6.19 -21.82
N ILE A 170 18.79 -7.14 -22.00
CA ILE A 170 18.99 -8.25 -22.95
C ILE A 170 18.46 -7.81 -24.32
N ASP A 171 19.35 -7.77 -25.29
CA ASP A 171 19.00 -7.40 -26.66
C ASP A 171 17.99 -8.40 -27.28
N GLY A 172 16.92 -7.86 -27.85
CA GLY A 172 15.81 -8.64 -28.41
C GLY A 172 14.67 -8.95 -27.45
N ILE A 173 14.72 -8.49 -26.19
CA ILE A 173 13.60 -8.59 -25.25
C ILE A 173 12.82 -7.27 -25.20
N GLY A 174 11.78 -7.18 -26.01
CA GLY A 174 10.81 -6.09 -25.95
C GLY A 174 9.74 -6.33 -24.84
N SER A 175 8.86 -5.35 -24.68
CA SER A 175 7.82 -5.36 -23.63
C SER A 175 6.90 -6.59 -23.66
N ILE A 176 6.66 -7.18 -24.83
CA ILE A 176 5.78 -8.35 -25.02
C ILE A 176 6.47 -9.58 -24.44
N ARG A 177 7.70 -9.91 -24.87
CA ARG A 177 8.48 -11.06 -24.40
C ARG A 177 8.79 -10.97 -22.91
N LYS A 178 9.14 -9.78 -22.44
CA LYS A 178 9.34 -9.50 -21.02
C LYS A 178 8.10 -9.81 -20.20
N ARG A 179 6.91 -9.41 -20.68
CA ARG A 179 5.64 -9.67 -20.01
C ARG A 179 5.35 -11.18 -19.97
N ALA A 180 5.57 -11.89 -21.09
CA ALA A 180 5.40 -13.34 -21.16
C ALA A 180 6.30 -14.06 -20.15
N LEU A 181 7.59 -13.74 -20.11
CA LEU A 181 8.54 -14.28 -19.13
C LEU A 181 8.13 -14.01 -17.68
N LEU A 182 7.74 -12.76 -17.37
CA LEU A 182 7.34 -12.39 -16.02
C LEU A 182 5.99 -12.98 -15.61
N ASN A 183 5.09 -13.23 -16.54
CA ASN A 183 3.84 -13.92 -16.27
C ASN A 183 4.07 -15.43 -16.01
N HIS A 184 4.98 -16.06 -16.77
CA HIS A 184 5.30 -17.48 -16.63
C HIS A 184 6.10 -17.75 -15.34
N PHE A 185 7.17 -17.01 -15.11
CA PHE A 185 8.08 -17.22 -13.96
C PHE A 185 7.75 -16.40 -12.73
N GLY A 186 6.84 -15.44 -12.81
CA GLY A 186 6.45 -14.58 -11.71
C GLY A 186 7.43 -13.46 -11.33
N SER A 187 8.72 -13.59 -11.64
CA SER A 187 9.73 -12.54 -11.37
C SER A 187 10.96 -12.66 -12.28
N ALA A 188 11.69 -11.55 -12.49
CA ALA A 188 12.95 -11.55 -13.24
C ALA A 188 14.01 -12.47 -12.62
N ARG A 189 14.00 -12.63 -11.29
CA ARG A 189 14.93 -13.51 -10.60
C ARG A 189 14.59 -15.00 -10.80
N ALA A 190 13.32 -15.32 -10.97
CA ALA A 190 12.93 -16.69 -11.32
C ALA A 190 13.36 -17.02 -12.76
N VAL A 191 13.34 -16.02 -13.67
CA VAL A 191 13.91 -16.17 -15.03
C VAL A 191 15.43 -16.37 -14.96
N GLU A 192 16.13 -15.64 -14.10
CA GLU A 192 17.57 -15.81 -13.84
C GLU A 192 17.95 -17.22 -13.40
N SER A 193 17.10 -17.86 -12.59
CA SER A 193 17.34 -19.21 -12.06
C SER A 193 16.75 -20.32 -12.91
N ALA A 194 16.08 -19.98 -14.02
CA ALA A 194 15.44 -20.95 -14.90
C ALA A 194 16.44 -21.62 -15.85
N SER A 195 16.22 -22.88 -16.14
CA SER A 195 16.97 -23.61 -17.17
C SER A 195 16.63 -23.11 -18.58
N LEU A 196 17.52 -23.36 -19.52
CA LEU A 196 17.31 -23.02 -20.93
C LEU A 196 16.00 -23.63 -21.47
N ASP A 197 15.71 -24.87 -21.08
CA ASP A 197 14.51 -25.55 -21.56
C ASP A 197 13.22 -24.99 -20.97
N GLU A 198 13.22 -24.58 -19.72
CA GLU A 198 12.08 -23.86 -19.13
C GLU A 198 11.84 -22.52 -19.81
N ILE A 199 12.90 -21.77 -20.14
CA ILE A 199 12.76 -20.49 -20.85
C ILE A 199 12.16 -20.67 -22.25
N LYS A 200 12.49 -21.78 -22.95
CA LYS A 200 11.91 -22.11 -24.27
C LYS A 200 10.42 -22.40 -24.22
N THR A 201 9.87 -22.83 -23.08
CA THR A 201 8.43 -23.12 -22.97
C THR A 201 7.56 -21.86 -22.96
N VAL A 202 8.17 -20.68 -22.80
CA VAL A 202 7.43 -19.42 -22.71
C VAL A 202 6.92 -18.98 -24.07
N GLU A 203 5.64 -18.79 -24.21
CA GLU A 203 4.98 -18.34 -25.43
C GLU A 203 5.61 -17.03 -25.95
N GLY A 204 5.98 -17.01 -27.24
CA GLY A 204 6.63 -15.85 -27.89
C GLY A 204 8.12 -15.72 -27.63
N VAL A 205 8.77 -16.70 -26.96
CA VAL A 205 10.21 -16.77 -26.75
C VAL A 205 10.79 -17.88 -27.65
N GLU A 206 11.39 -17.46 -28.75
CA GLU A 206 12.06 -18.37 -29.68
C GLU A 206 13.38 -18.89 -29.07
N GLU A 207 13.86 -20.06 -29.54
CA GLU A 207 15.10 -20.69 -29.04
C GLU A 207 16.31 -19.76 -29.03
N LYS A 208 16.44 -18.94 -30.06
CA LYS A 208 17.54 -17.96 -30.19
C LYS A 208 17.50 -16.89 -29.10
N VAL A 209 16.29 -16.49 -28.69
CA VAL A 209 16.04 -15.52 -27.62
C VAL A 209 16.22 -16.19 -26.26
N ALA A 210 15.76 -17.42 -26.11
CA ALA A 210 15.94 -18.20 -24.88
C ALA A 210 17.42 -18.40 -24.54
N LYS A 211 18.26 -18.71 -25.55
CA LYS A 211 19.72 -18.81 -25.41
C LYS A 211 20.33 -17.49 -24.96
N LYS A 212 19.92 -16.36 -25.54
CA LYS A 212 20.41 -15.03 -25.12
C LYS A 212 20.05 -14.72 -23.66
N ILE A 213 18.84 -15.07 -23.23
CA ILE A 213 18.40 -14.88 -21.84
C ILE A 213 19.25 -15.71 -20.90
N TYR A 214 19.39 -16.98 -21.21
CA TYR A 214 20.15 -17.92 -20.39
C TYR A 214 21.60 -17.48 -20.25
N ASN A 215 22.28 -17.16 -21.34
CA ASN A 215 23.68 -16.72 -21.32
C ASN A 215 23.85 -15.41 -20.52
N PHE A 216 22.96 -14.44 -20.69
CA PHE A 216 23.04 -13.17 -19.95
C PHE A 216 23.05 -13.33 -18.43
N PHE A 217 22.46 -14.38 -17.91
CA PHE A 217 22.40 -14.64 -16.46
C PHE A 217 23.45 -15.64 -15.97
N HIS A 218 24.10 -16.40 -16.86
CA HIS A 218 25.00 -17.50 -16.50
C HIS A 218 26.43 -17.34 -17.07
N GLU A 219 26.69 -16.31 -17.88
CA GLU A 219 28.01 -15.80 -18.25
C GLU A 219 28.40 -14.63 -17.31
#